data_5d247a83b4acea677ccd200e7f10b9bd
#
_entry.id   5d247a83b4acea677ccd200e7f10b9bd
#
_cell.length_a   1.000
_cell.length_b   1.000
_cell.length_c   1.000
_cell.angle_alpha   90.00
_cell.angle_beta   90.00
_cell.angle_gamma   90.00
#
_symmetry.space_group_name_H-M   'P 1'
#
loop_
_entity.id
_entity.type
_entity.pdbx_description
1 polymer ?
#
loop_
_entity_poly.entity_id
_entity_poly.type
_entity_poly.pdbx_seq_one_letter_code
_entity_poly.pdbx_strand_id
1 'polypeptide(L)'
;MKSLAYFIYARKSTDDDQHQLLSIPAQIDELRTFAVKEGLNIVDTVIESKTAKVPGRELFSQMLDRVEKGEAQGILAWHPDRLARNAVDAGRVVYLLDRNILDDLKFPTFWFQNTPQGLFMLSIAFGQSK
;
A
#
# COMPACT_ATOMS: atom_id res chain seq x y z
N MET A 1 16.13 16.70 -9.00
CA MET A 1 15.53 15.62 -8.19
C MET A 1 14.20 15.21 -8.80
N LYS A 2 14.05 13.93 -9.04
CA LYS A 2 12.84 13.43 -9.68
C LYS A 2 11.76 13.21 -8.61
N SER A 3 10.60 13.83 -8.81
CA SER A 3 9.46 13.65 -7.93
C SER A 3 8.80 12.30 -8.21
N LEU A 4 8.53 11.53 -7.15
CA LEU A 4 7.86 10.25 -7.31
C LEU A 4 6.36 10.46 -7.46
N ALA A 5 5.72 9.62 -8.27
CA ALA A 5 4.27 9.57 -8.40
C ALA A 5 3.74 8.43 -7.53
N TYR A 6 2.63 8.66 -6.85
CA TYR A 6 2.05 7.71 -5.91
C TYR A 6 0.62 7.36 -6.29
N PHE A 7 0.26 6.10 -6.07
CA PHE A 7 -1.14 5.68 -6.01
C PHE A 7 -1.59 5.70 -4.56
N ILE A 8 -2.83 6.14 -4.31
CA ILE A 8 -3.49 5.86 -3.04
C ILE A 8 -4.19 4.51 -3.18
N TYR A 9 -4.01 3.63 -2.20
CA TYR A 9 -4.72 2.36 -2.14
C TYR A 9 -5.51 2.30 -0.83
N ALA A 10 -6.82 2.19 -0.95
CA ALA A 10 -7.72 2.06 0.20
C ALA A 10 -8.51 0.77 0.06
N ARG A 11 -8.64 0.03 1.14
CA ARG A 11 -9.32 -1.26 1.16
C ARG A 11 -10.22 -1.36 2.39
N LYS A 12 -11.44 -1.79 2.16
CA LYS A 12 -12.35 -2.11 3.25
C LYS A 12 -11.96 -3.47 3.84
N SER A 13 -11.88 -3.55 5.16
CA SER A 13 -11.68 -4.81 5.85
C SER A 13 -13.04 -5.47 6.04
N THR A 14 -13.35 -6.49 5.22
CA THR A 14 -14.61 -7.22 5.34
C THR A 14 -14.50 -8.40 6.27
N ASP A 15 -13.28 -8.76 6.63
CA ASP A 15 -12.98 -9.94 7.44
C ASP A 15 -12.77 -9.61 8.91
N ASP A 16 -12.84 -8.32 9.28
CA ASP A 16 -12.68 -7.90 10.66
C ASP A 16 -13.43 -6.58 10.89
N ASP A 17 -14.74 -6.61 10.65
CA ASP A 17 -15.56 -5.41 10.75
C ASP A 17 -15.57 -4.81 12.16
N GLN A 18 -15.40 -5.65 13.18
CA GLN A 18 -15.43 -5.21 14.57
C GLN A 18 -14.27 -4.29 14.91
N HIS A 19 -13.15 -4.44 14.20
CA HIS A 19 -11.94 -3.69 14.46
C HIS A 19 -11.62 -2.69 13.35
N GLN A 20 -12.55 -2.48 12.44
CA GLN A 20 -12.38 -1.51 11.39
C GLN A 20 -12.52 -0.10 11.96
N LEU A 21 -11.42 0.62 12.04
CA LEU A 21 -11.39 1.93 12.65
C LEU A 21 -11.85 3.02 11.68
N LEU A 22 -11.62 2.83 10.38
CA LEU A 22 -11.94 3.83 9.39
C LEU A 22 -12.72 3.21 8.22
N SER A 23 -13.83 3.84 7.86
CA SER A 23 -14.54 3.53 6.62
C SER A 23 -13.66 3.92 5.41
N ILE A 24 -14.05 3.47 4.22
CA ILE A 24 -13.34 3.87 3.00
C ILE A 24 -13.26 5.39 2.84
N PRO A 25 -14.39 6.15 2.94
CA PRO A 25 -14.29 7.61 2.84
C PRO A 25 -13.36 8.22 3.87
N ALA A 26 -13.38 7.74 5.11
CA ALA A 26 -12.51 8.26 6.15
C ALA A 26 -11.04 7.94 5.86
N GLN A 27 -10.74 6.73 5.37
CA GLN A 27 -9.40 6.39 4.94
C GLN A 27 -8.91 7.35 3.84
N ILE A 28 -9.74 7.58 2.83
CA ILE A 28 -9.37 8.45 1.72
C ILE A 28 -9.06 9.87 2.21
N ASP A 29 -9.91 10.41 3.10
CA ASP A 29 -9.69 11.74 3.66
C ASP A 29 -8.37 11.83 4.40
N GLU A 30 -8.08 10.84 5.25
CA GLU A 30 -6.82 10.79 6.01
C GLU A 30 -5.61 10.67 5.07
N LEU A 31 -5.73 9.83 4.05
CA LEU A 31 -4.63 9.61 3.12
C LEU A 31 -4.37 10.86 2.28
N ARG A 32 -5.42 11.55 1.84
CA ARG A 32 -5.25 12.79 1.07
C ARG A 32 -4.65 13.90 1.92
N THR A 33 -5.08 14.02 3.18
CA THR A 33 -4.50 14.98 4.12
C THR A 33 -3.02 14.68 4.31
N PHE A 34 -2.69 13.41 4.52
CA PHE A 34 -1.29 12.98 4.67
C PHE A 34 -0.48 13.31 3.41
N ALA A 35 -1.03 13.05 2.22
CA ALA A 35 -0.34 13.32 0.96
C ALA A 35 -0.02 14.81 0.80
N VAL A 36 -0.96 15.68 1.14
CA VAL A 36 -0.73 17.13 1.08
C VAL A 36 0.38 17.52 2.06
N LYS A 37 0.30 17.04 3.29
CA LYS A 37 1.28 17.35 4.32
C LYS A 37 2.69 16.92 3.92
N GLU A 38 2.81 15.72 3.31
CA GLU A 38 4.10 15.15 2.91
C GLU A 38 4.54 15.59 1.52
N GLY A 39 3.71 16.34 0.80
CA GLY A 39 4.06 16.80 -0.54
C GLY A 39 4.09 15.69 -1.58
N LEU A 40 3.25 14.67 -1.43
CA LEU A 40 3.22 13.54 -2.36
C LEU A 40 2.41 13.88 -3.61
N ASN A 41 2.91 13.46 -4.76
CA ASN A 41 2.21 13.62 -6.03
C ASN A 41 1.31 12.39 -6.26
N ILE A 42 0.01 12.54 -6.03
CA ILE A 42 -0.95 11.46 -6.20
C ILE A 42 -1.49 11.47 -7.62
N VAL A 43 -1.32 10.37 -8.34
CA VAL A 43 -1.75 10.28 -9.74
C VAL A 43 -3.05 9.48 -9.90
N ASP A 44 -3.41 8.64 -8.94
CA ASP A 44 -4.68 7.92 -8.98
C ASP A 44 -5.00 7.35 -7.59
N THR A 45 -6.26 6.98 -7.40
CA THR A 45 -6.76 6.38 -6.17
C THR A 45 -7.44 5.06 -6.50
N VAL A 46 -7.01 3.98 -5.86
CA VAL A 46 -7.55 2.63 -6.06
C VAL A 46 -8.33 2.26 -4.79
N ILE A 47 -9.59 1.90 -4.97
CA ILE A 47 -10.47 1.53 -3.85
C ILE A 47 -10.95 0.10 -4.07
N GLU A 48 -10.69 -0.75 -3.08
CA GLU A 48 -11.01 -2.17 -3.20
C GLU A 48 -11.81 -2.65 -1.99
N SER A 49 -12.77 -3.55 -2.24
CA SER A 49 -13.61 -4.09 -1.18
C SER A 49 -13.22 -5.52 -0.78
N LYS A 50 -12.31 -6.16 -1.51
CA LYS A 50 -11.96 -7.56 -1.27
C LYS A 50 -10.90 -7.70 -0.19
N THR A 51 -10.93 -8.84 0.52
CA THR A 51 -9.99 -9.13 1.60
C THR A 51 -8.55 -9.23 1.08
N ALA A 52 -7.59 -8.84 1.92
CA ALA A 52 -6.17 -9.01 1.66
C ALA A 52 -5.61 -10.33 2.21
N LYS A 53 -6.44 -11.17 2.83
CA LYS A 53 -6.00 -12.45 3.39
C LYS A 53 -5.63 -13.47 2.35
N VAL A 54 -6.24 -13.40 1.16
CA VAL A 54 -5.98 -14.32 0.06
C VAL A 54 -5.62 -13.53 -1.19
N PRO A 55 -4.86 -14.13 -2.14
CA PRO A 55 -4.60 -13.49 -3.42
C PRO A 55 -5.88 -13.38 -4.24
N GLY A 56 -5.85 -12.60 -5.31
CA GLY A 56 -6.96 -12.49 -6.23
C GLY A 56 -7.71 -11.18 -6.20
N ARG A 57 -7.16 -10.17 -5.53
CA ARG A 57 -7.72 -8.82 -5.58
C ARG A 57 -7.37 -8.19 -6.92
N GLU A 58 -8.38 -8.04 -7.77
CA GLU A 58 -8.15 -7.56 -9.13
C GLU A 58 -7.58 -6.17 -9.19
N LEU A 59 -8.11 -5.24 -8.38
CA LEU A 59 -7.66 -3.84 -8.42
C LEU A 59 -6.25 -3.71 -7.87
N PHE A 60 -5.92 -4.46 -6.82
CA PHE A 60 -4.57 -4.51 -6.28
C PHE A 60 -3.58 -5.01 -7.34
N SER A 61 -3.93 -6.10 -8.02
CA SER A 61 -3.06 -6.67 -9.05
C SER A 61 -2.89 -5.70 -10.22
N GLN A 62 -3.97 -5.06 -10.68
CA GLN A 62 -3.89 -4.06 -11.73
C GLN A 62 -3.03 -2.86 -11.32
N MET A 63 -3.14 -2.45 -10.06
CA MET A 63 -2.32 -1.36 -9.55
C MET A 63 -0.83 -1.70 -9.63
N LEU A 64 -0.46 -2.91 -9.21
CA LEU A 64 0.93 -3.34 -9.28
C LEU A 64 1.40 -3.48 -10.74
N ASP A 65 0.53 -3.93 -11.65
CA ASP A 65 0.85 -3.94 -13.08
C ASP A 65 1.16 -2.53 -13.59
N ARG A 66 0.40 -1.54 -13.14
CA ARG A 66 0.62 -0.15 -13.53
C ARG A 66 1.92 0.39 -12.96
N VAL A 67 2.29 -0.01 -11.75
CA VAL A 67 3.60 0.32 -11.18
C VAL A 67 4.71 -0.25 -12.06
N GLU A 68 4.57 -1.50 -12.50
CA GLU A 68 5.56 -2.15 -13.38
C GLU A 68 5.68 -1.42 -14.71
N LYS A 69 4.62 -0.78 -15.17
CA LYS A 69 4.63 0.02 -16.41
C LYS A 69 5.19 1.43 -16.20
N GLY A 70 5.52 1.79 -14.98
CA GLY A 70 6.10 3.09 -14.67
C GLY A 70 5.11 4.21 -14.42
N GLU A 71 3.83 3.89 -14.22
CA GLU A 71 2.81 4.91 -13.99
C GLU A 71 2.92 5.56 -12.61
N ALA A 72 3.45 4.83 -11.64
CA ALA A 72 3.75 5.36 -10.32
C ALA A 72 4.92 4.60 -9.73
N GLN A 73 5.63 5.22 -8.79
CA GLN A 73 6.81 4.64 -8.14
C GLN A 73 6.57 4.45 -6.65
N GLY A 74 5.42 4.86 -6.15
CA GLY A 74 5.10 4.74 -4.74
C GLY A 74 3.64 4.41 -4.53
N ILE A 75 3.33 3.90 -3.34
CA ILE A 75 1.96 3.60 -2.93
C ILE A 75 1.75 4.18 -1.54
N LEU A 76 0.63 4.87 -1.34
CA LEU A 76 0.20 5.41 -0.06
C LEU A 76 -1.02 4.60 0.39
N ALA A 77 -0.92 3.95 1.55
CA ALA A 77 -2.00 3.17 2.15
C ALA A 77 -2.03 3.45 3.64
N TRP A 78 -3.14 3.10 4.30
CA TRP A 78 -3.31 3.40 5.72
C TRP A 78 -2.32 2.65 6.62
N HIS A 79 -2.08 1.38 6.30
CA HIS A 79 -1.21 0.51 7.09
C HIS A 79 -0.78 -0.65 6.19
N PRO A 80 0.35 -1.30 6.46
CA PRO A 80 0.74 -2.45 5.65
C PRO A 80 -0.34 -3.54 5.51
N ASP A 81 -1.18 -3.75 6.53
CA ASP A 81 -2.22 -4.77 6.47
C ASP A 81 -3.35 -4.42 5.47
N ARG A 82 -3.48 -3.16 5.09
CA ARG A 82 -4.40 -2.76 4.02
C ARG A 82 -3.82 -3.09 2.65
N LEU A 83 -2.50 -3.25 2.58
CA LEU A 83 -1.82 -3.53 1.32
C LEU A 83 -1.71 -5.03 1.06
N ALA A 84 -1.25 -5.81 2.04
CA ALA A 84 -1.11 -7.26 1.86
C ALA A 84 -1.23 -7.98 3.20
N ARG A 85 -1.91 -9.13 3.18
CA ARG A 85 -2.06 -10.02 4.34
C ARG A 85 -1.85 -11.48 3.98
N ASN A 86 -1.27 -11.75 2.82
CA ASN A 86 -0.93 -13.11 2.39
C ASN A 86 0.47 -13.09 1.76
N ALA A 87 1.10 -14.26 1.73
CA ALA A 87 2.49 -14.36 1.31
C ALA A 87 2.71 -14.04 -0.17
N VAL A 88 1.72 -14.32 -1.02
CA VAL A 88 1.85 -14.06 -2.45
C VAL A 88 1.88 -12.57 -2.75
N ASP A 89 0.90 -11.84 -2.21
CA ASP A 89 0.81 -10.39 -2.44
C ASP A 89 1.95 -9.66 -1.75
N ALA A 90 2.28 -10.04 -0.51
CA ALA A 90 3.41 -9.45 0.21
C ALA A 90 4.70 -9.69 -0.53
N GLY A 91 4.90 -10.90 -1.05
CA GLY A 91 6.10 -11.23 -1.83
C GLY A 91 6.21 -10.39 -3.09
N ARG A 92 5.10 -10.13 -3.76
CA ARG A 92 5.10 -9.30 -4.96
C ARG A 92 5.51 -7.87 -4.64
N VAL A 93 4.97 -7.30 -3.56
CA VAL A 93 5.33 -5.94 -3.13
C VAL A 93 6.81 -5.86 -2.77
N VAL A 94 7.29 -6.80 -1.97
CA VAL A 94 8.70 -6.84 -1.56
C VAL A 94 9.61 -7.00 -2.77
N TYR A 95 9.23 -7.87 -3.71
CA TYR A 95 10.01 -8.07 -4.93
C TYR A 95 10.16 -6.77 -5.74
N LEU A 96 9.05 -6.05 -5.91
CA LEU A 96 9.08 -4.79 -6.66
C LEU A 96 9.94 -3.73 -5.97
N LEU A 97 9.89 -3.68 -4.63
CA LEU A 97 10.75 -2.79 -3.84
C LEU A 97 12.22 -3.18 -3.96
N ASP A 98 12.52 -4.45 -3.89
CA ASP A 98 13.88 -4.96 -4.00
C ASP A 98 14.48 -4.64 -5.37
N ARG A 99 13.66 -4.67 -6.41
CA ARG A 99 14.09 -4.38 -7.78
C ARG A 99 14.04 -2.88 -8.11
N ASN A 100 13.63 -2.04 -7.19
CA ASN A 100 13.48 -0.60 -7.39
C ASN A 100 12.51 -0.24 -8.53
N ILE A 101 11.58 -1.12 -8.81
CA ILE A 101 10.45 -0.84 -9.69
C ILE A 101 9.42 -0.03 -8.91
N LEU A 102 9.20 -0.43 -7.67
CA LEU A 102 8.48 0.35 -6.66
C LEU A 102 9.55 0.93 -5.73
N ASP A 103 9.58 2.25 -5.59
CA ASP A 103 10.65 2.91 -4.84
C ASP A 103 10.27 3.20 -3.41
N ASP A 104 8.98 3.39 -3.12
CA ASP A 104 8.56 3.84 -1.80
C ASP A 104 7.16 3.37 -1.45
N LEU A 105 6.94 3.19 -0.16
CA LEU A 105 5.61 3.02 0.43
C LEU A 105 5.46 4.04 1.53
N LYS A 106 4.29 4.68 1.61
CA LYS A 106 3.97 5.62 2.68
C LYS A 106 2.74 5.14 3.45
N PHE A 107 2.82 5.23 4.76
CA PHE A 107 1.72 4.85 5.65
C PHE A 107 1.64 5.87 6.79
N PRO A 108 0.47 6.48 7.03
CA PRO A 108 0.34 7.37 8.19
C PRO A 108 0.60 6.65 9.52
N THR A 109 0.36 5.33 9.56
CA THR A 109 0.43 4.54 10.79
C THR A 109 1.68 3.68 10.90
N PHE A 110 2.59 3.72 9.92
CA PHE A 110 3.76 2.85 9.90
C PHE A 110 4.89 3.54 9.14
N TRP A 111 6.06 3.64 9.76
CA TRP A 111 7.22 4.25 9.09
C TRP A 111 7.92 3.20 8.22
N PHE A 112 8.20 3.57 6.97
CA PHE A 112 8.88 2.69 6.02
C PHE A 112 9.95 3.47 5.28
N GLN A 113 11.08 2.79 5.04
CA GLN A 113 12.15 3.27 4.16
C GLN A 113 12.62 2.08 3.34
N ASN A 114 12.87 2.30 2.04
CA ASN A 114 13.30 1.21 1.15
C ASN A 114 14.79 0.93 1.34
N THR A 115 15.11 0.27 2.43
CA THR A 115 16.44 -0.20 2.82
C THR A 115 16.29 -1.66 3.25
N PRO A 116 17.41 -2.42 3.38
CA PRO A 116 17.30 -3.79 3.89
C PRO A 116 16.59 -3.88 5.24
N GLN A 117 16.85 -2.95 6.16
CA GLN A 117 16.17 -2.92 7.45
C GLN A 117 14.68 -2.61 7.28
N GLY A 118 14.35 -1.65 6.41
CA GLY A 118 12.96 -1.29 6.13
C GLY A 118 12.18 -2.44 5.52
N LEU A 119 12.80 -3.16 4.59
CA LEU A 119 12.16 -4.34 3.98
C LEU A 119 11.94 -5.46 5.00
N PHE A 120 12.90 -5.65 5.90
CA PHE A 120 12.75 -6.63 6.97
C PHE A 120 11.57 -6.28 7.88
N MET A 121 11.49 -5.01 8.31
CA MET A 121 10.39 -4.56 9.16
C MET A 121 9.04 -4.68 8.46
N LEU A 122 9.00 -4.35 7.17
CA LEU A 122 7.78 -4.49 6.38
C LEU A 122 7.34 -5.95 6.29
N SER A 123 8.30 -6.86 6.09
CA SER A 123 8.01 -8.29 6.02
C SER A 123 7.41 -8.80 7.34
N ILE A 124 7.91 -8.30 8.48
CA ILE A 124 7.33 -8.63 9.79
C ILE A 124 5.90 -8.12 9.88
N ALA A 125 5.66 -6.87 9.46
CA ALA A 125 4.32 -6.28 9.50
C ALA A 125 3.34 -7.08 8.66
N PHE A 126 3.73 -7.50 7.45
CA PHE A 126 2.90 -8.33 6.60
C PHE A 126 2.60 -9.69 7.26
N GLY A 127 3.61 -10.28 7.91
CA GLY A 127 3.45 -11.58 8.57
C GLY A 127 2.51 -11.52 9.78
N GLN A 128 2.53 -10.42 10.52
CA GLN A 128 1.68 -10.24 11.69
C GLN A 128 0.21 -10.02 11.33
N SER A 129 -0.07 -9.64 10.10
CA SER A 129 -1.43 -9.33 9.65
C SER A 129 -2.28 -10.57 9.36
N LYS A 130 -1.69 -11.74 9.37
CA LYS A 130 -2.41 -12.98 9.05
C LYS A 130 -3.50 -13.31 10.05
#